data_151bc26953c4da8a4cbc92823f284a7a
#
_entry.id   151bc26953c4da8a4cbc92823f284a7a
#
_cell.length_a   1.000
_cell.length_b   1.000
_cell.length_c   1.000
_cell.angle_alpha   90.00
_cell.angle_beta   90.00
_cell.angle_gamma   90.00
#
_symmetry.space_group_name_H-M   'P 1'
#
loop_
_entity.id
_entity.type
_entity.pdbx_description
1 polymer ?
#
loop_
_entity_poly.entity_id
_entity_poly.type
_entity_poly.pdbx_seq_one_letter_code
_entity_poly.pdbx_strand_id
1 'polypeptide(L)'
;KKIWDNRDVVIIEGEMSRLGVGNDLLDNAKSIKRILGPSRQAFSKYDEILDEAKKLDKDVLILLALGPAATCLAYDLHKLGYQAVDIGHVDVEYEWYRMKAKKKVPVRNKMVHEAYSSDLGELHDSEYESQIIAKIV
;
A
#
# COMPACT_ATOMS: atom_id res chain seq x y z
N LYS A 1 0.36 -5.87 -13.09
CA LYS A 1 0.45 -4.48 -13.62
C LYS A 1 -0.80 -4.04 -14.42
N LYS A 2 -1.53 -4.95 -15.07
CA LYS A 2 -2.70 -4.58 -15.89
C LYS A 2 -3.82 -3.90 -15.10
N ILE A 3 -3.96 -4.19 -13.82
CA ILE A 3 -5.04 -3.69 -12.97
C ILE A 3 -4.96 -2.16 -12.83
N TRP A 4 -3.75 -1.61 -12.70
CA TRP A 4 -3.55 -0.18 -12.48
C TRP A 4 -3.00 0.58 -13.70
N ASP A 5 -2.96 -0.08 -14.85
CA ASP A 5 -2.46 0.53 -16.08
C ASP A 5 -3.26 1.77 -16.46
N ASN A 6 -2.56 2.91 -16.55
CA ASN A 6 -3.12 4.22 -16.89
C ASN A 6 -4.32 4.65 -16.00
N ARG A 7 -4.31 4.27 -14.72
CA ARG A 7 -5.35 4.63 -13.76
C ARG A 7 -4.83 5.55 -12.67
N ASP A 8 -5.73 6.38 -12.15
CA ASP A 8 -5.48 7.12 -10.92
C ASP A 8 -5.60 6.15 -9.74
N VAL A 9 -4.52 5.96 -9.02
CA VAL A 9 -4.39 4.97 -7.96
C VAL A 9 -4.27 5.67 -6.61
N VAL A 10 -5.00 5.19 -5.63
CA VAL A 10 -4.80 5.56 -4.23
C VAL A 10 -4.40 4.30 -3.47
N ILE A 11 -3.24 4.36 -2.82
CA ILE A 11 -2.73 3.25 -2.02
C ILE A 11 -3.03 3.55 -0.56
N ILE A 12 -3.70 2.61 0.11
CA ILE A 12 -3.90 2.67 1.56
C ILE A 12 -3.01 1.59 2.16
N GLU A 13 -1.98 2.00 2.87
CA GLU A 13 -0.92 1.10 3.32
C GLU A 13 -0.43 1.46 4.72
N GLY A 14 0.24 0.50 5.38
CA GLY A 14 1.00 0.79 6.61
C GLY A 14 2.18 1.71 6.31
N GLU A 15 2.53 2.58 7.25
CA GLU A 15 3.57 3.61 7.03
C GLU A 15 4.94 3.04 6.64
N MET A 16 5.21 1.76 6.94
CA MET A 16 6.46 1.10 6.59
C MET A 16 6.34 0.18 5.36
N SER A 17 5.18 0.14 4.74
CA SER A 17 4.95 -0.71 3.55
C SER A 17 5.66 -0.17 2.31
N ARG A 18 5.51 1.11 2.02
CA ARG A 18 6.19 1.81 0.92
C ARG A 18 6.06 1.09 -0.42
N LEU A 19 4.81 0.74 -0.74
CA LEU A 19 4.46 -0.09 -1.89
C LEU A 19 4.91 0.58 -3.20
N GLY A 20 5.68 -0.16 -4.01
CA GLY A 20 6.18 0.31 -5.30
C GLY A 20 7.37 1.26 -5.22
N VAL A 21 7.81 1.65 -4.02
CA VAL A 21 8.97 2.55 -3.86
C VAL A 21 10.25 1.79 -4.16
N GLY A 22 11.07 2.35 -5.03
CA GLY A 22 12.37 1.76 -5.42
C GLY A 22 12.29 0.67 -6.48
N ASN A 23 11.12 0.46 -7.10
CA ASN A 23 10.95 -0.48 -8.21
C ASN A 23 9.94 0.07 -9.25
N ASP A 24 9.73 -0.68 -10.30
CA ASP A 24 8.87 -0.28 -11.42
C ASP A 24 7.46 -0.89 -11.37
N LEU A 25 7.06 -1.44 -10.23
CA LEU A 25 5.77 -2.14 -10.10
C LEU A 25 4.59 -1.26 -10.51
N LEU A 26 4.60 0.00 -10.10
CA LEU A 26 3.51 0.95 -10.30
C LEU A 26 3.79 2.02 -11.37
N ASP A 27 4.87 1.89 -12.14
CA ASP A 27 5.28 2.90 -13.11
C ASP A 27 4.25 3.16 -14.21
N ASN A 28 3.37 2.20 -14.47
CA ASN A 28 2.33 2.33 -15.48
C ASN A 28 1.00 2.92 -14.95
N ALA A 29 0.93 3.26 -13.67
CA ALA A 29 -0.22 3.99 -13.15
C ALA A 29 -0.19 5.45 -13.65
N LYS A 30 -1.36 6.03 -13.90
CA LYS A 30 -1.48 7.42 -14.33
C LYS A 30 -1.08 8.40 -13.24
N SER A 31 -1.53 8.14 -12.01
CA SER A 31 -1.16 8.91 -10.84
C SER A 31 -1.20 8.03 -9.59
N ILE A 32 -0.44 8.41 -8.57
CA ILE A 32 -0.39 7.70 -7.29
C ILE A 32 -0.56 8.70 -6.17
N LYS A 33 -1.50 8.41 -5.26
CA LYS A 33 -1.66 9.08 -3.97
C LYS A 33 -1.66 8.04 -2.88
N ARG A 34 -1.32 8.43 -1.65
CA ARG A 34 -1.16 7.50 -0.54
C ARG A 34 -1.86 7.98 0.72
N ILE A 35 -2.54 7.05 1.38
CA ILE A 35 -3.05 7.20 2.74
C ILE A 35 -2.28 6.22 3.60
N LEU A 36 -1.56 6.72 4.61
CA LEU A 36 -0.76 5.88 5.49
C LEU A 36 -1.53 5.58 6.76
N GLY A 37 -1.59 4.30 7.11
CA GLY A 37 -2.09 3.82 8.38
C GLY A 37 -0.97 3.26 9.25
N PRO A 38 -1.31 2.71 10.44
CA PRO A 38 -0.33 2.08 11.31
C PRO A 38 0.32 0.87 10.62
N SER A 39 1.62 0.67 10.87
CA SER A 39 2.35 -0.50 10.34
C SER A 39 1.82 -1.82 10.88
N ARG A 40 1.25 -1.79 12.07
CA ARG A 40 0.66 -2.96 12.74
C ARG A 40 -0.65 -2.57 13.39
N GLN A 41 -1.53 -3.55 13.60
CA GLN A 41 -2.83 -3.35 14.26
C GLN A 41 -3.65 -2.23 13.59
N ALA A 42 -3.74 -2.25 12.28
CA ALA A 42 -4.45 -1.24 11.50
C ALA A 42 -5.94 -1.12 11.90
N PHE A 43 -6.54 -2.17 12.48
CA PHE A 43 -7.90 -2.12 13.02
C PHE A 43 -8.09 -1.06 14.11
N SER A 44 -7.03 -0.69 14.83
CA SER A 44 -7.11 0.37 15.86
C SER A 44 -7.48 1.73 15.26
N LYS A 45 -7.23 1.93 13.98
CA LYS A 45 -7.51 3.17 13.22
C LYS A 45 -8.47 2.94 12.05
N TYR A 46 -9.19 1.82 12.06
CA TYR A 46 -10.04 1.39 10.95
C TYR A 46 -11.05 2.45 10.53
N ASP A 47 -11.81 2.99 11.49
CA ASP A 47 -12.85 3.96 11.20
C ASP A 47 -12.27 5.26 10.64
N GLU A 48 -11.13 5.70 11.16
CA GLU A 48 -10.44 6.90 10.69
C GLU A 48 -9.93 6.72 9.25
N ILE A 49 -9.37 5.55 8.94
CA ILE A 49 -8.92 5.22 7.59
C ILE A 49 -10.10 5.17 6.63
N LEU A 50 -11.18 4.52 7.02
CA LEU A 50 -12.39 4.43 6.20
C LEU A 50 -12.99 5.82 5.94
N ASP A 51 -13.05 6.68 6.95
CA ASP A 51 -13.56 8.05 6.82
C ASP A 51 -12.70 8.87 5.84
N GLU A 52 -11.40 8.71 5.89
CA GLU A 52 -10.50 9.39 4.95
C GLU A 52 -10.70 8.85 3.51
N ALA A 53 -10.86 7.55 3.36
CA ALA A 53 -11.09 6.92 2.06
C ALA A 53 -12.42 7.36 1.43
N LYS A 54 -13.44 7.63 2.24
CA LYS A 54 -14.75 8.11 1.76
C LYS A 54 -14.69 9.49 1.09
N LYS A 55 -13.63 10.25 1.31
CA LYS A 55 -13.41 11.55 0.66
C LYS A 55 -12.89 11.43 -0.77
N LEU A 56 -12.46 10.23 -1.17
CA LEU A 56 -11.89 9.99 -2.50
C LEU A 56 -12.97 9.97 -3.57
N ASP A 57 -12.58 10.32 -4.81
CA ASP A 57 -13.41 10.15 -6.00
C ASP A 57 -13.67 8.66 -6.24
N LYS A 58 -14.88 8.32 -6.68
CA LYS A 58 -15.30 6.94 -7.00
C LYS A 58 -14.56 6.34 -8.20
N ASP A 59 -13.95 7.16 -9.04
CA ASP A 59 -13.25 6.72 -10.25
C ASP A 59 -11.84 6.21 -9.97
N VAL A 60 -11.30 6.46 -8.77
CA VAL A 60 -9.96 5.99 -8.43
C VAL A 60 -9.95 4.49 -8.16
N LEU A 61 -8.82 3.86 -8.45
CA LEU A 61 -8.55 2.49 -8.01
C LEU A 61 -7.88 2.54 -6.64
N ILE A 62 -8.46 1.89 -5.65
CA ILE A 62 -7.87 1.79 -4.31
C ILE A 62 -7.14 0.46 -4.17
N LEU A 63 -5.85 0.53 -3.87
CA LEU A 63 -5.01 -0.64 -3.56
C LEU A 63 -4.75 -0.66 -2.06
N LEU A 64 -5.01 -1.79 -1.43
CA LEU A 64 -4.92 -1.95 0.01
C LEU A 64 -3.78 -2.88 0.41
N ALA A 65 -2.95 -2.41 1.32
CA ALA A 65 -1.82 -3.18 1.88
C ALA A 65 -1.72 -2.91 3.39
N LEU A 66 -2.71 -3.38 4.15
CA LEU A 66 -2.88 -3.15 5.59
C LEU A 66 -3.00 -4.44 6.41
N GLY A 67 -2.41 -5.53 5.93
CA GLY A 67 -2.57 -6.80 6.61
C GLY A 67 -4.05 -7.23 6.68
N PRO A 68 -4.49 -7.85 7.79
CA PRO A 68 -5.88 -8.35 7.90
C PRO A 68 -6.96 -7.28 7.72
N ALA A 69 -6.69 -6.03 8.08
CA ALA A 69 -7.64 -4.94 7.92
C ALA A 69 -7.98 -4.65 6.46
N ALA A 70 -7.06 -4.95 5.52
CA ALA A 70 -7.26 -4.69 4.10
C ALA A 70 -8.46 -5.44 3.53
N THR A 71 -8.68 -6.69 3.94
CA THR A 71 -9.82 -7.49 3.49
C THR A 71 -11.15 -6.84 3.88
N CYS A 72 -11.26 -6.40 5.13
CA CYS A 72 -12.46 -5.72 5.63
C CYS A 72 -12.68 -4.37 4.96
N LEU A 73 -11.61 -3.59 4.77
CA LEU A 73 -11.68 -2.31 4.05
C LEU A 73 -12.11 -2.48 2.60
N ALA A 74 -11.57 -3.48 1.90
CA ALA A 74 -11.98 -3.76 0.53
C ALA A 74 -13.48 -4.01 0.43
N TYR A 75 -14.03 -4.79 1.35
CA TYR A 75 -15.45 -5.08 1.41
C TYR A 75 -16.27 -3.81 1.68
N ASP A 76 -15.93 -3.04 2.70
CA ASP A 76 -16.67 -1.84 3.07
C ASP A 76 -16.60 -0.77 1.97
N LEU A 77 -15.44 -0.58 1.35
CA LEU A 77 -15.28 0.36 0.24
C LEU A 77 -16.05 -0.08 -1.01
N HIS A 78 -16.06 -1.38 -1.29
CA HIS A 78 -16.85 -1.92 -2.39
C HIS A 78 -18.35 -1.61 -2.21
N LYS A 79 -18.88 -1.79 -1.00
CA LYS A 79 -20.27 -1.45 -0.68
C LYS A 79 -20.58 0.02 -0.89
N LEU A 80 -19.58 0.90 -0.75
CA LEU A 80 -19.72 2.34 -0.99
C LEU A 80 -19.55 2.73 -2.46
N GLY A 81 -19.29 1.78 -3.35
CA GLY A 81 -19.17 2.01 -4.79
C GLY A 81 -17.74 2.24 -5.27
N TYR A 82 -16.72 1.99 -4.46
CA TYR A 82 -15.33 2.04 -4.88
C TYR A 82 -14.85 0.72 -5.47
N GLN A 83 -13.89 0.79 -6.37
CA GLN A 83 -13.08 -0.37 -6.73
C GLN A 83 -11.88 -0.42 -5.78
N ALA A 84 -11.89 -1.37 -4.86
CA ALA A 84 -10.86 -1.54 -3.85
C ALA A 84 -10.36 -2.98 -3.89
N VAL A 85 -9.04 -3.16 -3.94
CA VAL A 85 -8.39 -4.46 -4.07
C VAL A 85 -7.36 -4.63 -2.95
N ASP A 86 -7.51 -5.69 -2.18
CA ASP A 86 -6.48 -6.13 -1.24
C ASP A 86 -5.37 -6.82 -2.03
N ILE A 87 -4.20 -6.20 -2.10
CA ILE A 87 -3.06 -6.71 -2.84
C ILE A 87 -2.01 -7.36 -1.94
N GLY A 88 -2.23 -7.37 -0.64
CA GLY A 88 -1.33 -8.00 0.32
C GLY A 88 0.11 -7.52 0.18
N HIS A 89 1.04 -8.46 0.05
CA HIS A 89 2.48 -8.22 -0.06
C HIS A 89 3.01 -8.24 -1.51
N VAL A 90 2.18 -7.88 -2.49
CA VAL A 90 2.55 -7.97 -3.91
C VAL A 90 3.87 -7.24 -4.23
N ASP A 91 4.12 -6.12 -3.58
CA ASP A 91 5.33 -5.33 -3.78
C ASP A 91 6.59 -6.08 -3.30
N VAL A 92 6.52 -6.67 -2.11
CA VAL A 92 7.61 -7.47 -1.56
C VAL A 92 7.82 -8.76 -2.37
N GLU A 93 6.74 -9.39 -2.79
CA GLU A 93 6.80 -10.57 -3.66
C GLU A 93 7.41 -10.23 -5.02
N TYR A 94 7.12 -9.06 -5.54
CA TYR A 94 7.74 -8.56 -6.77
C TYR A 94 9.25 -8.35 -6.59
N GLU A 95 9.70 -7.79 -5.46
CA GLU A 95 11.11 -7.67 -5.14
C GLU A 95 11.78 -9.03 -5.03
N TRP A 96 11.16 -9.99 -4.36
CA TRP A 96 11.67 -11.36 -4.28
C TRP A 96 11.79 -11.99 -5.68
N TYR A 97 10.82 -11.77 -6.54
CA TYR A 97 10.87 -12.24 -7.92
C TYR A 97 12.06 -11.64 -8.67
N ARG A 98 12.27 -10.33 -8.55
CA ARG A 98 13.41 -9.65 -9.19
C ARG A 98 14.76 -10.14 -8.66
N MET A 99 14.86 -10.39 -7.37
CA MET A 99 16.06 -10.93 -6.72
C MET A 99 16.25 -12.43 -6.96
N LYS A 100 15.26 -13.10 -7.56
CA LYS A 100 15.22 -14.57 -7.70
C LYS A 100 15.37 -15.27 -6.34
N ALA A 101 14.79 -14.71 -5.30
CA ALA A 101 14.85 -15.23 -3.94
C ALA A 101 14.15 -16.59 -3.86
N LYS A 102 14.80 -17.56 -3.22
CA LYS A 102 14.26 -18.92 -3.03
C LYS A 102 13.47 -19.06 -1.73
N LYS A 103 13.55 -18.06 -0.85
CA LYS A 103 12.85 -18.01 0.43
C LYS A 103 12.50 -16.57 0.76
N LYS A 104 11.58 -16.37 1.70
CA LYS A 104 11.21 -15.04 2.19
C LYS A 104 12.40 -14.39 2.88
N VAL A 105 12.77 -13.18 2.44
CA VAL A 105 13.91 -12.42 2.96
C VAL A 105 13.50 -10.98 3.24
N PRO A 106 14.19 -10.29 4.16
CA PRO A 106 13.96 -8.86 4.38
C PRO A 106 14.23 -8.06 3.10
N VAL A 107 13.41 -7.03 2.85
CA VAL A 107 13.58 -6.09 1.76
C VAL A 107 13.89 -4.72 2.34
N ARG A 108 14.93 -4.06 1.82
CA ARG A 108 15.36 -2.76 2.30
C ARG A 108 14.23 -1.73 2.21
N ASN A 109 14.07 -0.92 3.26
CA ASN A 109 13.06 0.14 3.37
C ASN A 109 11.61 -0.35 3.34
N LYS A 110 11.35 -1.65 3.51
CA LYS A 110 10.01 -2.24 3.49
C LYS A 110 9.81 -3.18 4.66
N MET A 111 8.59 -3.18 5.22
CA MET A 111 8.21 -4.15 6.24
C MET A 111 7.79 -5.45 5.58
N VAL A 112 8.37 -6.56 6.02
CA VAL A 112 8.03 -7.91 5.61
C VAL A 112 7.61 -8.69 6.85
N HIS A 113 6.34 -9.06 6.96
CA HIS A 113 5.79 -9.74 8.15
C HIS A 113 6.36 -11.15 8.34
N GLU A 114 6.71 -11.82 7.24
CA GLU A 114 7.26 -13.18 7.26
C GLU A 114 8.78 -13.24 7.34
N ALA A 115 9.46 -12.08 7.26
CA ALA A 115 10.91 -11.99 7.37
C ALA A 115 11.25 -10.76 8.22
N TYR A 116 11.53 -10.99 9.50
CA TYR A 116 11.81 -9.92 10.45
C TYR A 116 13.10 -9.18 10.08
N SER A 117 13.03 -7.85 10.09
CA SER A 117 14.20 -6.99 10.02
C SER A 117 14.04 -5.86 11.05
N SER A 118 15.05 -5.65 11.86
CA SER A 118 15.08 -4.53 12.80
C SER A 118 15.47 -3.22 12.14
N ASP A 119 16.14 -3.30 10.99
CA ASP A 119 16.59 -2.13 10.25
C ASP A 119 15.80 -2.00 8.96
N LEU A 120 14.76 -1.18 9.02
CA LEU A 120 13.95 -0.82 7.84
C LEU A 120 14.55 0.36 7.07
N GLY A 121 15.57 1.02 7.63
CA GLY A 121 16.21 2.20 7.06
C GLY A 121 15.33 3.45 7.07
N GLU A 122 15.96 4.60 6.96
CA GLU A 122 15.27 5.85 6.69
C GLU A 122 15.06 6.00 5.18
N LEU A 123 13.85 6.40 4.80
CA LEU A 123 13.51 6.67 3.42
C LEU A 123 13.37 8.17 3.21
N HIS A 124 14.30 8.73 2.43
CA HIS A 124 14.25 10.12 1.98
C HIS A 124 13.95 10.12 0.48
N ASP A 125 12.66 10.01 0.14
CA ASP A 125 12.18 9.99 -1.23
C ASP A 125 11.12 11.07 -1.39
N SER A 126 11.47 12.14 -2.09
CA SER A 126 10.60 13.29 -2.27
C SER A 126 9.35 12.97 -3.10
N GLU A 127 9.46 12.07 -4.05
CA GLU A 127 8.30 11.60 -4.83
C GLU A 127 7.32 10.84 -3.95
N TYR A 128 7.81 9.88 -3.15
CA TYR A 128 6.99 9.16 -2.19
C TYR A 128 6.29 10.11 -1.22
N GLU A 129 7.02 11.04 -0.63
CA GLU A 129 6.48 12.01 0.32
C GLU A 129 5.42 12.91 -0.32
N SER A 130 5.60 13.31 -1.57
CA SER A 130 4.64 14.15 -2.30
C SER A 130 3.32 13.42 -2.59
N GLN A 131 3.32 12.10 -2.61
CA GLN A 131 2.14 11.28 -2.86
C GLN A 131 1.26 11.12 -1.62
N ILE A 132 1.78 11.38 -0.42
CA ILE A 132 1.06 11.18 0.84
C ILE A 132 0.03 12.30 1.01
N ILE A 133 -1.25 11.95 1.03
CA ILE A 133 -2.35 12.90 1.23
C ILE A 133 -2.92 12.86 2.65
N ALA A 134 -2.71 11.77 3.38
CA ALA A 134 -3.13 11.62 4.77
C ALA A 134 -2.24 10.61 5.49
N LYS A 135 -2.05 10.85 6.79
CA LYS A 135 -1.28 9.95 7.66
C LYS A 135 -2.07 9.72 8.94
N ILE A 136 -2.53 8.49 9.13
CA ILE A 136 -3.39 8.07 10.23
C ILE A 136 -2.62 7.01 11.04
N VAL A 137 -1.84 7.45 11.98
CA VAL A 137 -0.96 6.57 12.76
C VAL A 137 -1.07 6.78 14.26
#